data_bb12eaff6f51cd112bfb28c23da8b204
#
_entry.id   bb12eaff6f51cd112bfb28c23da8b204
#
_cell.length_a   1.000
_cell.length_b   1.000
_cell.length_c   1.000
_cell.angle_alpha   90.00
_cell.angle_beta   90.00
_cell.angle_gamma   90.00
#
_symmetry.space_group_name_H-M   'P 1'
#
loop_
_entity.id
_entity.type
_entity.pdbx_description
1 polymer ?
#
loop_
_entity_poly.entity_id
_entity_poly.type
_entity_poly.pdbx_seq_one_letter_code
_entity_poly.pdbx_strand_id
1 'polypeptide(L)'
;MKAKILVILPSDKFLHRQILEGVLAYGHERGPWQFHFETGDRYEQGLEKVGRWGCNGIIAMVHDFSQLQKMLKTRVPAVFLNPPQSGKQTAAPPKWATFVSRNHEDVGKTAAEYFLERDYREFAFVGTPRQTMWCVRRLNGFRARLADEGRRCTAFPGAPETDCDDFGRESPHIAKWLKSLKPGTALYASRDRRAV
;
A
#
# COMPACT_ATOMS: atom_id res chain seq x y z
N MET A 1 3.58 27.20 -20.75
CA MET A 1 4.49 26.01 -20.96
C MET A 1 3.64 24.76 -20.75
N LYS A 2 3.70 23.76 -21.63
CA LYS A 2 2.93 22.51 -21.44
C LYS A 2 3.53 21.74 -20.25
N ALA A 3 2.70 21.25 -19.33
CA ALA A 3 3.15 20.40 -18.26
C ALA A 3 3.58 19.03 -18.82
N LYS A 4 4.80 18.60 -18.51
CA LYS A 4 5.38 17.31 -18.90
C LYS A 4 5.49 16.45 -17.65
N ILE A 5 4.58 15.49 -17.51
CA ILE A 5 4.43 14.68 -16.30
C ILE A 5 4.95 13.26 -16.54
N LEU A 6 5.94 12.87 -15.76
CA LEU A 6 6.41 11.48 -15.68
C LEU A 6 5.54 10.73 -14.68
N VAL A 7 4.94 9.62 -15.11
CA VAL A 7 4.12 8.75 -14.28
C VAL A 7 4.79 7.39 -14.19
N ILE A 8 5.14 6.96 -12.97
CA ILE A 8 5.75 5.66 -12.68
C ILE A 8 4.83 4.88 -11.76
N LEU A 9 4.09 3.93 -12.32
CA LEU A 9 3.16 3.09 -11.58
C LEU A 9 3.33 1.62 -11.98
N PRO A 10 3.21 0.66 -11.04
CA PRO A 10 3.05 -0.73 -11.41
C PRO A 10 1.79 -0.93 -12.26
N SER A 11 1.88 -1.70 -13.33
CA SER A 11 0.75 -1.92 -14.26
C SER A 11 -0.12 -3.13 -13.91
N ASP A 12 0.31 -3.94 -12.95
CA ASP A 12 -0.22 -5.27 -12.67
C ASP A 12 -1.49 -5.31 -11.79
N LYS A 13 -1.90 -4.17 -11.21
CA LYS A 13 -3.00 -4.13 -10.24
C LYS A 13 -4.13 -3.20 -10.68
N PHE A 14 -5.36 -3.65 -10.44
CA PHE A 14 -6.57 -2.89 -10.70
C PHE A 14 -6.51 -1.46 -10.12
N LEU A 15 -6.06 -1.33 -8.87
CA LEU A 15 -5.91 -0.02 -8.22
C LEU A 15 -4.98 0.93 -9.00
N HIS A 16 -3.86 0.42 -9.52
CA HIS A 16 -2.90 1.26 -10.24
C HIS A 16 -3.50 1.80 -11.54
N ARG A 17 -4.35 1.01 -12.20
CA ARG A 17 -5.11 1.46 -13.37
C ARG A 17 -6.10 2.55 -13.01
N GLN A 18 -6.85 2.40 -11.92
CA GLN A 18 -7.77 3.45 -11.45
C GLN A 18 -7.03 4.76 -11.10
N ILE A 19 -5.86 4.67 -10.48
CA ILE A 19 -5.02 5.85 -10.23
C ILE A 19 -4.62 6.50 -11.55
N LEU A 20 -4.19 5.70 -12.52
CA LEU A 20 -3.79 6.20 -13.84
C LEU A 20 -4.96 6.88 -14.56
N GLU A 21 -6.14 6.28 -14.55
CA GLU A 21 -7.37 6.86 -15.10
C GLU A 21 -7.68 8.23 -14.48
N GLY A 22 -7.59 8.33 -13.14
CA GLY A 22 -7.78 9.60 -12.44
C GLY A 22 -6.75 10.67 -12.80
N VAL A 23 -5.48 10.28 -12.94
CA VAL A 23 -4.38 11.18 -13.38
C VAL A 23 -4.64 11.68 -14.80
N LEU A 24 -5.04 10.79 -15.71
CA LEU A 24 -5.35 11.15 -17.10
C LEU A 24 -6.58 12.06 -17.19
N ALA A 25 -7.65 11.74 -16.48
CA ALA A 25 -8.87 12.54 -16.45
C ALA A 25 -8.59 13.97 -15.96
N TYR A 26 -7.84 14.11 -14.85
CA TYR A 26 -7.45 15.41 -14.35
C TYR A 26 -6.57 16.19 -15.32
N GLY A 27 -5.59 15.53 -15.94
CA GLY A 27 -4.71 16.15 -16.91
C GLY A 27 -5.45 16.59 -18.19
N HIS A 28 -6.50 15.86 -18.57
CA HIS A 28 -7.38 16.25 -19.68
C HIS A 28 -8.24 17.48 -19.34
N GLU A 29 -8.79 17.51 -18.13
CA GLU A 29 -9.65 18.60 -17.65
C GLU A 29 -8.88 19.91 -17.42
N ARG A 30 -7.68 19.82 -16.84
CA ARG A 30 -6.92 20.96 -16.33
C ARG A 30 -5.74 21.40 -17.20
N GLY A 31 -5.43 20.66 -18.26
CA GLY A 31 -4.22 20.93 -19.01
C GLY A 31 -4.38 21.20 -20.47
N PRO A 32 -3.31 21.47 -21.20
CA PRO A 32 -2.65 20.47 -22.02
C PRO A 32 -1.43 19.86 -21.30
N TRP A 33 -1.61 18.70 -20.67
CA TRP A 33 -0.50 17.94 -20.08
C TRP A 33 0.02 16.90 -21.07
N GLN A 34 1.33 16.72 -21.07
CA GLN A 34 1.98 15.60 -21.76
C GLN A 34 2.42 14.59 -20.72
N PHE A 35 2.02 13.34 -20.91
CA PHE A 35 2.37 12.25 -20.01
C PHE A 35 3.41 11.35 -20.63
N HIS A 36 4.37 10.92 -19.82
CA HIS A 36 5.24 9.82 -20.09
C HIS A 36 5.04 8.76 -19.02
N PHE A 37 4.76 7.52 -19.44
CA PHE A 37 4.45 6.42 -18.54
C PHE A 37 5.60 5.43 -18.48
N GLU A 38 5.97 5.04 -17.27
CA GLU A 38 6.88 3.93 -17.00
C GLU A 38 6.25 2.97 -16.01
N THR A 39 6.53 1.70 -16.19
CA THR A 39 6.13 0.68 -15.22
C THR A 39 7.08 0.68 -14.03
N GLY A 40 6.62 0.19 -12.87
CA GLY A 40 7.43 0.22 -11.64
C GLY A 40 8.72 -0.59 -11.71
N ASP A 41 8.81 -1.60 -12.59
CA ASP A 41 10.01 -2.38 -12.90
C ASP A 41 11.04 -1.61 -13.76
N ARG A 42 10.60 -0.56 -14.45
CA ARG A 42 11.45 0.35 -15.26
C ARG A 42 11.78 1.66 -14.55
N TYR A 43 11.80 1.65 -13.25
CA TYR A 43 12.05 2.83 -12.43
C TYR A 43 13.32 3.60 -12.81
N GLU A 44 14.47 2.91 -13.00
CA GLU A 44 15.74 3.55 -13.35
C GLU A 44 15.67 4.24 -14.73
N GLN A 45 14.98 3.63 -15.69
CA GLN A 45 14.74 4.22 -17.00
C GLN A 45 13.88 5.48 -16.91
N GLY A 46 12.85 5.46 -16.04
CA GLY A 46 12.04 6.63 -15.74
C GLY A 46 12.87 7.76 -15.15
N LEU A 47 13.77 7.44 -14.22
CA LEU A 47 14.66 8.42 -13.60
C LEU A 47 15.59 9.10 -14.62
N GLU A 48 16.17 8.33 -15.56
CA GLU A 48 16.98 8.89 -16.65
C GLU A 48 16.19 9.86 -17.54
N LYS A 49 14.92 9.61 -17.76
CA LYS A 49 14.03 10.46 -18.57
C LYS A 49 13.70 11.80 -17.91
N VAL A 50 13.82 11.92 -16.61
CA VAL A 50 13.58 13.18 -15.89
C VAL A 50 14.41 14.32 -16.52
N GLY A 51 15.70 14.10 -16.72
CA GLY A 51 16.57 15.09 -17.34
C GLY A 51 16.41 15.20 -18.86
N ARG A 52 16.43 14.06 -19.57
CA ARG A 52 16.41 14.01 -21.04
C ARG A 52 15.12 14.53 -21.66
N TRP A 53 13.99 14.21 -21.06
CA TRP A 53 12.67 14.67 -21.56
C TRP A 53 12.31 16.07 -21.04
N GLY A 54 13.01 16.55 -20.00
CA GLY A 54 12.73 17.82 -19.35
C GLY A 54 11.35 17.82 -18.71
N CYS A 55 11.03 16.75 -17.95
CA CYS A 55 9.77 16.70 -17.22
C CYS A 55 9.78 17.75 -16.10
N ASN A 56 8.60 18.34 -15.84
CA ASN A 56 8.41 19.36 -14.82
C ASN A 56 7.41 18.93 -13.74
N GLY A 57 7.03 17.65 -13.73
CA GLY A 57 6.24 17.01 -12.70
C GLY A 57 6.42 15.50 -12.69
N ILE A 58 6.34 14.88 -11.51
CA ILE A 58 6.47 13.44 -11.32
C ILE A 58 5.30 12.94 -10.48
N ILE A 59 4.67 11.84 -10.90
CA ILE A 59 3.72 11.07 -10.10
C ILE A 59 4.27 9.65 -10.04
N ALA A 60 4.68 9.19 -8.87
CA ALA A 60 5.36 7.91 -8.77
C ALA A 60 4.92 7.10 -7.54
N MET A 61 4.83 5.78 -7.73
CA MET A 61 4.84 4.81 -6.64
C MET A 61 6.23 4.21 -6.57
N VAL A 62 6.91 4.37 -5.45
CA VAL A 62 8.25 3.86 -5.19
C VAL A 62 8.21 2.72 -4.18
N HIS A 63 9.06 1.73 -4.37
CA HIS A 63 9.01 0.50 -3.57
C HIS A 63 9.88 0.55 -2.31
N ASP A 64 10.96 1.34 -2.35
CA ASP A 64 11.92 1.44 -1.26
C ASP A 64 12.45 2.87 -1.08
N PHE A 65 13.19 3.06 0.01
CA PHE A 65 13.78 4.36 0.34
C PHE A 65 14.86 4.83 -0.63
N SER A 66 15.61 3.91 -1.24
CA SER A 66 16.65 4.26 -2.20
C SER A 66 16.03 4.91 -3.42
N GLN A 67 14.96 4.31 -3.96
CA GLN A 67 14.20 4.87 -5.07
C GLN A 67 13.61 6.24 -4.72
N LEU A 68 13.00 6.36 -3.54
CA LEU A 68 12.45 7.63 -3.07
C LEU A 68 13.53 8.71 -3.00
N GLN A 69 14.69 8.41 -2.41
CA GLN A 69 15.80 9.35 -2.28
C GLN A 69 16.37 9.79 -3.64
N LYS A 70 16.51 8.86 -4.59
CA LYS A 70 16.95 9.17 -5.95
C LYS A 70 15.98 10.15 -6.62
N MET A 71 14.67 9.91 -6.52
CA MET A 71 13.64 10.81 -7.07
C MET A 71 13.66 12.19 -6.40
N LEU A 72 13.77 12.24 -5.08
CA LEU A 72 13.83 13.50 -4.35
C LEU A 72 15.04 14.35 -4.73
N LYS A 73 16.19 13.73 -5.09
CA LYS A 73 17.38 14.45 -5.57
C LYS A 73 17.15 15.21 -6.88
N THR A 74 16.18 14.82 -7.69
CA THR A 74 15.86 15.53 -8.94
C THR A 74 15.32 16.94 -8.71
N ARG A 75 14.74 17.20 -7.55
CA ARG A 75 14.04 18.45 -7.17
C ARG A 75 12.91 18.85 -8.12
N VAL A 76 12.45 17.94 -8.97
CA VAL A 76 11.26 18.15 -9.78
C VAL A 76 10.02 18.03 -8.88
N PRO A 77 9.01 18.91 -9.00
CA PRO A 77 7.75 18.77 -8.29
C PRO A 77 7.18 17.36 -8.40
N ALA A 78 6.88 16.73 -7.27
CA ALA A 78 6.52 15.32 -7.26
C ALA A 78 5.39 14.96 -6.30
N VAL A 79 4.56 14.01 -6.72
CA VAL A 79 3.59 13.33 -5.87
C VAL A 79 3.99 11.86 -5.75
N PHE A 80 4.29 11.42 -4.54
CA PHE A 80 4.62 10.02 -4.25
C PHE A 80 3.43 9.31 -3.63
N LEU A 81 3.01 8.22 -4.26
CA LEU A 81 1.88 7.41 -3.83
C LEU A 81 2.36 6.26 -2.95
N ASN A 82 1.78 6.14 -1.75
CA ASN A 82 2.15 5.14 -0.76
C ASN A 82 3.67 5.02 -0.57
N PRO A 83 4.39 6.12 -0.30
CA PRO A 83 5.84 6.07 -0.16
C PRO A 83 6.23 5.09 0.96
N PRO A 84 7.41 4.48 0.85
CA PRO A 84 7.90 3.59 1.89
C PRO A 84 8.00 4.35 3.22
N GLN A 85 7.52 3.72 4.28
CA GLN A 85 7.51 4.27 5.63
C GLN A 85 8.31 3.34 6.54
N SER A 86 9.30 3.86 7.24
CA SER A 86 9.95 3.15 8.35
C SER A 86 9.84 4.01 9.59
N GLY A 87 9.72 3.37 10.77
CA GLY A 87 9.48 4.05 12.03
C GLY A 87 10.48 5.15 12.43
N LYS A 88 11.60 5.26 11.71
CA LYS A 88 12.65 6.27 11.95
C LYS A 88 12.85 7.28 10.80
N GLN A 89 12.19 7.11 9.65
CA GLN A 89 12.47 7.90 8.43
C GLN A 89 11.25 8.55 7.79
N THR A 90 10.19 8.76 8.51
CA THR A 90 9.06 9.59 8.08
C THR A 90 9.39 11.08 8.27
N ALA A 91 10.48 11.55 7.68
CA ALA A 91 10.67 12.99 7.54
C ALA A 91 9.55 13.53 6.64
N ALA A 92 9.02 14.70 6.98
CA ALA A 92 8.08 15.39 6.12
C ALA A 92 8.67 15.55 4.72
N PRO A 93 7.86 15.42 3.66
CA PRO A 93 8.36 15.63 2.31
C PRO A 93 8.91 17.05 2.16
N PRO A 94 9.93 17.27 1.31
CA PRO A 94 10.40 18.61 1.02
C PRO A 94 9.30 19.42 0.30
N LYS A 95 9.43 20.75 0.28
CA LYS A 95 8.39 21.65 -0.26
C LYS A 95 7.93 21.36 -1.69
N TRP A 96 8.77 20.71 -2.50
CA TRP A 96 8.46 20.34 -3.88
C TRP A 96 7.88 18.93 -4.04
N ALA A 97 7.67 18.21 -2.93
CA ALA A 97 7.10 16.87 -2.97
C ALA A 97 5.89 16.77 -2.04
N THR A 98 4.96 15.90 -2.41
CA THR A 98 3.80 15.55 -1.59
C THR A 98 3.70 14.03 -1.48
N PHE A 99 3.39 13.53 -0.28
CA PHE A 99 3.14 12.13 -0.01
C PHE A 99 1.64 11.90 0.11
N VAL A 100 1.12 11.00 -0.72
CA VAL A 100 -0.28 10.59 -0.70
C VAL A 100 -0.34 9.12 -0.30
N SER A 101 -0.97 8.83 0.81
CA SER A 101 -1.14 7.47 1.34
C SER A 101 -2.58 7.25 1.75
N ARG A 102 -3.02 5.99 1.70
CA ARG A 102 -4.27 5.60 2.34
C ARG A 102 -4.10 5.65 3.86
N ASN A 103 -5.18 6.00 4.54
CA ASN A 103 -5.25 5.83 5.98
C ASN A 103 -5.47 4.34 6.30
N HIS A 104 -4.39 3.61 6.45
CA HIS A 104 -4.44 2.17 6.71
C HIS A 104 -5.03 1.83 8.08
N GLU A 105 -4.96 2.73 9.05
CA GLU A 105 -5.58 2.54 10.36
C GLU A 105 -7.09 2.60 10.24
N ASP A 106 -7.64 3.58 9.51
CA ASP A 106 -9.08 3.67 9.27
C ASP A 106 -9.61 2.49 8.46
N VAL A 107 -8.84 1.98 7.50
CA VAL A 107 -9.19 0.72 6.80
C VAL A 107 -9.34 -0.45 7.80
N GLY A 108 -8.45 -0.53 8.78
CA GLY A 108 -8.55 -1.52 9.85
C GLY A 108 -9.77 -1.31 10.74
N LYS A 109 -10.03 -0.06 11.15
CA LYS A 109 -11.21 0.30 11.96
C LYS A 109 -12.52 -0.06 11.25
N THR A 110 -12.65 0.33 9.97
CA THR A 110 -13.83 0.00 9.15
C THR A 110 -14.06 -1.51 9.05
N ALA A 111 -13.00 -2.31 8.94
CA ALA A 111 -13.13 -3.77 8.94
C ALA A 111 -13.65 -4.29 10.29
N ALA A 112 -13.21 -3.71 11.42
CA ALA A 112 -13.70 -4.07 12.74
C ALA A 112 -15.18 -3.69 12.91
N GLU A 113 -15.57 -2.49 12.50
CA GLU A 113 -16.95 -2.00 12.53
C GLU A 113 -17.87 -2.91 11.73
N TYR A 114 -17.47 -3.29 10.52
CA TYR A 114 -18.23 -4.22 9.68
C TYR A 114 -18.56 -5.53 10.37
N PHE A 115 -17.62 -6.10 11.13
CA PHE A 115 -17.84 -7.34 11.85
C PHE A 115 -18.62 -7.13 13.15
N LEU A 116 -18.39 -6.04 13.87
CA LEU A 116 -19.11 -5.70 15.09
C LEU A 116 -20.60 -5.47 14.81
N GLU A 117 -20.96 -4.77 13.74
CA GLU A 117 -22.32 -4.55 13.28
C GLU A 117 -23.07 -5.85 12.92
N ARG A 118 -22.33 -6.95 12.71
CA ARG A 118 -22.86 -8.29 12.42
C ARG A 118 -22.78 -9.24 13.60
N ASP A 119 -22.60 -8.68 14.80
CA ASP A 119 -22.59 -9.40 16.07
C ASP A 119 -21.50 -10.48 16.19
N TYR A 120 -20.41 -10.41 15.39
CA TYR A 120 -19.28 -11.29 15.61
C TYR A 120 -18.63 -11.04 16.97
N ARG A 121 -18.18 -12.11 17.62
CA ARG A 121 -17.61 -12.08 18.97
C ARG A 121 -16.14 -12.48 19.02
N GLU A 122 -15.68 -13.24 18.04
CA GLU A 122 -14.31 -13.73 17.91
C GLU A 122 -13.71 -13.15 16.64
N PHE A 123 -12.45 -12.70 16.69
CA PHE A 123 -11.82 -11.95 15.62
C PHE A 123 -10.41 -12.45 15.35
N ALA A 124 -10.07 -12.59 14.09
CA ALA A 124 -8.77 -13.02 13.65
C ALA A 124 -8.25 -12.15 12.49
N PHE A 125 -6.94 -12.09 12.33
CA PHE A 125 -6.30 -11.31 11.28
C PHE A 125 -5.20 -12.12 10.58
N VAL A 126 -5.21 -12.11 9.25
CA VAL A 126 -4.16 -12.65 8.41
C VAL A 126 -3.46 -11.51 7.67
N GLY A 127 -2.21 -11.28 8.05
CA GLY A 127 -1.34 -10.27 7.43
C GLY A 127 -0.62 -10.75 6.18
N THR A 128 0.33 -9.94 5.71
CA THR A 128 1.29 -10.34 4.67
C THR A 128 2.44 -11.12 5.30
N PRO A 129 3.10 -12.02 4.54
CA PRO A 129 4.23 -12.82 5.05
C PRO A 129 5.31 -11.95 5.71
N ARG A 130 5.75 -10.93 5.02
CA ARG A 130 6.59 -9.88 5.59
C ARG A 130 5.68 -8.78 6.11
N GLN A 131 5.68 -8.55 7.40
CA GLN A 131 4.84 -7.54 8.06
C GLN A 131 5.17 -6.12 7.54
N THR A 132 4.61 -5.77 6.39
CA THR A 132 4.76 -4.44 5.82
C THR A 132 4.06 -3.39 6.70
N MET A 133 4.58 -2.17 6.77
CA MET A 133 4.04 -1.11 7.62
C MET A 133 2.55 -0.84 7.39
N TRP A 134 2.09 -0.89 6.14
CA TRP A 134 0.67 -0.72 5.85
C TRP A 134 -0.20 -1.86 6.42
N CYS A 135 0.33 -3.09 6.45
CA CYS A 135 -0.34 -4.25 7.04
C CYS A 135 -0.42 -4.12 8.56
N VAL A 136 0.70 -3.73 9.19
CA VAL A 136 0.76 -3.47 10.63
C VAL A 136 -0.22 -2.37 11.03
N ARG A 137 -0.30 -1.27 10.28
CA ARG A 137 -1.27 -0.19 10.54
C ARG A 137 -2.71 -0.64 10.42
N ARG A 138 -3.05 -1.51 9.43
CA ARG A 138 -4.39 -2.10 9.34
C ARG A 138 -4.71 -2.95 10.57
N LEU A 139 -3.78 -3.80 10.99
CA LEU A 139 -3.96 -4.59 12.21
C LEU A 139 -4.13 -3.70 13.45
N ASN A 140 -3.34 -2.64 13.56
CA ASN A 140 -3.45 -1.72 14.71
C ASN A 140 -4.80 -1.01 14.75
N GLY A 141 -5.29 -0.49 13.62
CA GLY A 141 -6.62 0.11 13.54
C GLY A 141 -7.74 -0.88 13.86
N PHE A 142 -7.63 -2.12 13.34
CA PHE A 142 -8.56 -3.19 13.63
C PHE A 142 -8.60 -3.53 15.13
N ARG A 143 -7.43 -3.72 15.74
CA ARG A 143 -7.31 -4.02 17.18
C ARG A 143 -7.80 -2.87 18.06
N ALA A 144 -7.46 -1.63 17.71
CA ALA A 144 -7.90 -0.47 18.48
C ALA A 144 -9.43 -0.39 18.53
N ARG A 145 -10.11 -0.51 17.39
CA ARG A 145 -11.57 -0.46 17.35
C ARG A 145 -12.23 -1.62 18.09
N LEU A 146 -11.65 -2.82 18.02
CA LEU A 146 -12.15 -3.97 18.78
C LEU A 146 -11.94 -3.79 20.29
N ALA A 147 -10.84 -3.17 20.70
CA ALA A 147 -10.53 -2.91 22.10
C ALA A 147 -11.53 -1.94 22.73
N ASP A 148 -12.05 -0.95 21.98
CA ASP A 148 -13.11 -0.04 22.42
C ASP A 148 -14.39 -0.79 22.86
N GLU A 149 -14.62 -2.00 22.30
CA GLU A 149 -15.73 -2.90 22.65
C GLU A 149 -15.30 -4.06 23.59
N GLY A 150 -14.12 -3.95 24.20
CA GLY A 150 -13.58 -5.00 25.07
C GLY A 150 -13.24 -6.31 24.36
N ARG A 151 -13.08 -6.28 23.03
CA ARG A 151 -12.79 -7.46 22.18
C ARG A 151 -11.31 -7.58 21.88
N ARG A 152 -10.88 -8.79 21.55
CA ARG A 152 -9.49 -9.10 21.18
C ARG A 152 -9.44 -9.69 19.77
N CYS A 153 -8.28 -9.52 19.09
CA CYS A 153 -8.01 -10.11 17.80
C CYS A 153 -6.80 -11.03 17.88
N THR A 154 -6.97 -12.28 17.45
CA THR A 154 -5.87 -13.23 17.25
C THR A 154 -5.27 -13.03 15.86
N ALA A 155 -3.99 -12.64 15.79
CA ALA A 155 -3.32 -12.52 14.51
C ALA A 155 -2.57 -13.82 14.16
N PHE A 156 -2.55 -14.17 12.88
CA PHE A 156 -1.70 -15.25 12.37
C PHE A 156 -0.24 -14.91 12.70
N PRO A 157 0.51 -15.79 13.39
CA PRO A 157 1.87 -15.49 13.85
C PRO A 157 2.90 -15.44 12.71
N GLY A 158 2.52 -15.87 11.52
CA GLY A 158 3.41 -16.05 10.37
C GLY A 158 3.82 -17.51 10.18
N ALA A 159 4.29 -17.83 8.97
CA ALA A 159 4.99 -19.07 8.67
C ALA A 159 6.50 -18.91 9.02
N PRO A 160 7.27 -20.02 9.11
CA PRO A 160 8.72 -19.95 9.18
C PRO A 160 9.30 -19.08 8.05
N GLU A 161 10.43 -18.45 8.30
CA GLU A 161 11.04 -17.50 7.36
C GLU A 161 11.33 -18.13 5.99
N THR A 162 11.64 -19.42 5.96
CA THR A 162 11.84 -20.22 4.73
C THR A 162 10.59 -20.34 3.86
N ASP A 163 9.41 -20.20 4.45
CA ASP A 163 8.12 -20.46 3.80
C ASP A 163 7.33 -19.18 3.52
N CYS A 164 7.74 -18.05 4.08
CA CYS A 164 6.93 -16.82 4.09
C CYS A 164 6.84 -16.09 2.75
N ASP A 165 7.68 -16.38 1.78
CA ASP A 165 7.66 -15.75 0.45
C ASP A 165 6.99 -16.62 -0.62
N ASP A 166 6.68 -17.87 -0.29
CA ASP A 166 6.00 -18.81 -1.18
C ASP A 166 4.59 -19.10 -0.65
N PHE A 167 3.57 -18.70 -1.40
CA PHE A 167 2.17 -18.93 -1.01
C PHE A 167 1.87 -20.44 -0.84
N GLY A 168 2.42 -21.30 -1.67
CA GLY A 168 2.23 -22.75 -1.57
C GLY A 168 2.80 -23.32 -0.27
N ARG A 169 3.94 -22.80 0.19
CA ARG A 169 4.58 -23.23 1.45
C ARG A 169 3.91 -22.61 2.67
N GLU A 170 3.46 -21.36 2.59
CA GLU A 170 2.79 -20.68 3.71
C GLU A 170 1.35 -21.19 3.93
N SER A 171 0.65 -21.56 2.87
CA SER A 171 -0.75 -21.98 2.90
C SER A 171 -1.05 -23.10 3.93
N PRO A 172 -0.26 -24.17 4.04
CA PRO A 172 -0.49 -25.20 5.07
C PRO A 172 -0.42 -24.65 6.52
N HIS A 173 0.46 -23.68 6.79
CA HIS A 173 0.58 -23.05 8.10
C HIS A 173 -0.67 -22.21 8.43
N ILE A 174 -1.16 -21.45 7.44
CA ILE A 174 -2.41 -20.69 7.58
C ILE A 174 -3.58 -21.66 7.81
N ALA A 175 -3.70 -22.72 7.00
CA ALA A 175 -4.79 -23.69 7.12
C ALA A 175 -4.78 -24.38 8.50
N LYS A 176 -3.61 -24.75 9.02
CA LYS A 176 -3.45 -25.31 10.37
C LYS A 176 -3.91 -24.30 11.43
N TRP A 177 -3.48 -23.05 11.32
CA TRP A 177 -3.87 -22.01 12.26
C TRP A 177 -5.38 -21.72 12.19
N LEU A 178 -5.98 -21.64 11.01
CA LEU A 178 -7.42 -21.44 10.85
C LEU A 178 -8.24 -22.52 11.55
N LYS A 179 -7.80 -23.78 11.48
CA LYS A 179 -8.43 -24.90 12.19
C LYS A 179 -8.36 -24.77 13.71
N SER A 180 -7.45 -23.97 14.25
CA SER A 180 -7.33 -23.72 15.71
C SER A 180 -8.22 -22.59 16.20
N LEU A 181 -8.83 -21.81 15.28
CA LEU A 181 -9.74 -20.73 15.65
C LEU A 181 -11.10 -21.31 16.07
N LYS A 182 -11.80 -20.56 16.93
CA LYS A 182 -13.17 -20.93 17.32
C LYS A 182 -14.10 -20.82 16.10
N PRO A 183 -15.10 -21.74 15.98
CA PRO A 183 -16.15 -21.58 14.99
C PRO A 183 -16.84 -20.20 15.12
N GLY A 184 -17.16 -19.58 13.97
CA GLY A 184 -17.78 -18.25 13.96
C GLY A 184 -16.80 -17.09 14.15
N THR A 185 -15.49 -17.33 14.10
CA THR A 185 -14.49 -16.26 14.12
C THR A 185 -14.54 -15.45 12.82
N ALA A 186 -14.71 -14.13 12.94
CA ALA A 186 -14.58 -13.20 11.83
C ALA A 186 -13.10 -13.05 11.44
N LEU A 187 -12.78 -13.36 10.19
CA LEU A 187 -11.42 -13.31 9.68
C LEU A 187 -11.21 -12.07 8.80
N TYR A 188 -10.33 -11.17 9.23
CA TYR A 188 -9.87 -10.05 8.43
C TYR A 188 -8.56 -10.39 7.70
N ALA A 189 -8.63 -10.58 6.39
CA ALA A 189 -7.46 -10.72 5.54
C ALA A 189 -6.96 -9.34 5.11
N SER A 190 -5.66 -9.11 5.24
CA SER A 190 -5.05 -7.80 4.95
C SER A 190 -5.18 -7.36 3.49
N ARG A 191 -5.46 -8.29 2.56
CA ARG A 191 -5.79 -8.08 1.14
C ARG A 191 -6.40 -9.34 0.53
N ASP A 192 -7.07 -9.20 -0.61
CA ASP A 192 -7.85 -10.24 -1.30
C ASP A 192 -7.06 -11.54 -1.52
N ARG A 193 -5.81 -11.46 -1.99
CA ARG A 193 -4.93 -12.62 -2.19
C ARG A 193 -4.62 -13.41 -0.90
N ARG A 194 -5.01 -12.89 0.27
CA ARG A 194 -4.85 -13.57 1.57
C ARG A 194 -6.17 -14.16 2.06
N ALA A 195 -7.27 -13.89 1.36
CA ALA A 195 -8.61 -14.37 1.69
C ALA A 195 -9.01 -15.62 0.90
N VAL A 196 -8.22 -16.04 -0.09
CA VAL A 196 -8.48 -17.18 -1.01
C VAL A 196 -7.62 -18.36 -0.67
#